data_48ec7a8d70bb41d7d66191026d12381b
#
_entry.id   48ec7a8d70bb41d7d66191026d12381b
#
_cell.length_a   1.000
_cell.length_b   1.000
_cell.length_c   1.000
_cell.angle_alpha   90.00
_cell.angle_beta   90.00
_cell.angle_gamma   90.00
#
_symmetry.space_group_name_H-M   'P 1'
#
loop_
_entity.id
_entity.type
_entity.pdbx_description
1 polymer ?
#
loop_
_entity_poly.entity_id
_entity_poly.type
_entity_poly.pdbx_seq_one_letter_code
_entity_poly.pdbx_strand_id
1 'polypeptide(L)'
;MRNLLGVPRIAYFGPSGTFTEIALAQLEAEGAFGETVERVPAGSPPATLDMVRDGSVDGAVVPFENSVEGGVAPTLDSLALGSPLQIVAETDLDVSFSILVRAGTTADQVRTIGAYPHAGAQVRGWISENLPQAEVVLASSNAGAALDVQAGTVDAGVSTALAGQMLGLGSLADNVADVGGARTRFVLVTKPAPVPARTGADRTALVLNLDNAPGSLVRALSEFAARGIDLTRIESRPMRTELGTYRFFVDCVGHVEDSLVAEAMRALHRKSGVRFLGSWATANSTGPQPPSDEEAIRWIDELKHGGGER
;
A
#
# COMPACT_ATOMS: atom_id res chain seq x y z
N MET A 1 -22.36 -9.16 -8.21
CA MET A 1 -22.70 -10.57 -8.48
C MET A 1 -21.40 -11.36 -8.30
N ARG A 2 -21.24 -12.10 -7.21
CA ARG A 2 -20.11 -13.04 -7.07
C ARG A 2 -20.22 -14.07 -8.20
N ASN A 3 -19.11 -14.31 -8.87
CA ASN A 3 -19.01 -15.39 -9.85
C ASN A 3 -19.19 -16.71 -9.10
N LEU A 4 -20.34 -17.35 -9.23
CA LEU A 4 -20.82 -18.45 -8.37
C LEU A 4 -20.10 -19.78 -8.57
N LEU A 5 -19.00 -19.85 -9.34
CA LEU A 5 -18.34 -21.12 -9.71
C LEU A 5 -16.82 -21.04 -9.96
N GLY A 6 -16.12 -19.97 -9.56
CA GLY A 6 -14.69 -19.86 -9.85
C GLY A 6 -13.86 -19.39 -8.64
N VAL A 7 -12.63 -19.88 -8.55
CA VAL A 7 -11.59 -19.38 -7.65
C VAL A 7 -11.40 -17.88 -7.89
N PRO A 8 -11.37 -17.01 -6.85
CA PRO A 8 -11.16 -15.58 -7.03
C PRO A 8 -9.85 -15.29 -7.75
N ARG A 9 -9.89 -14.38 -8.72
CA ARG A 9 -8.72 -13.93 -9.47
C ARG A 9 -8.19 -12.65 -8.89
N ILE A 10 -6.96 -12.66 -8.39
CA ILE A 10 -6.33 -11.50 -7.74
C ILE A 10 -5.10 -11.09 -8.53
N ALA A 11 -5.14 -9.87 -9.07
CA ALA A 11 -3.99 -9.29 -9.74
C ALA A 11 -2.95 -8.81 -8.73
N TYR A 12 -1.69 -8.84 -9.12
CA TYR A 12 -0.60 -8.26 -8.34
C TYR A 12 0.44 -7.61 -9.25
N PHE A 13 1.17 -6.63 -8.74
CA PHE A 13 2.29 -6.05 -9.46
C PHE A 13 3.42 -7.08 -9.54
N GLY A 14 3.54 -7.70 -10.72
CA GLY A 14 4.50 -8.76 -11.06
C GLY A 14 5.86 -8.25 -11.52
N PRO A 15 6.69 -9.14 -12.05
CA PRO A 15 6.47 -10.56 -12.27
C PRO A 15 6.44 -11.38 -10.97
N SER A 16 6.37 -12.73 -11.09
CA SER A 16 6.51 -13.63 -9.93
C SER A 16 7.86 -13.45 -9.24
N GLY A 17 7.87 -13.65 -7.91
CA GLY A 17 9.05 -13.41 -7.05
C GLY A 17 9.17 -11.98 -6.52
N THR A 18 8.16 -11.10 -6.74
CA THR A 18 8.15 -9.74 -6.19
C THR A 18 7.63 -9.68 -4.77
N PHE A 19 7.95 -8.60 -4.04
CA PHE A 19 7.34 -8.31 -2.73
C PHE A 19 5.82 -8.27 -2.78
N THR A 20 5.23 -7.84 -3.89
CA THR A 20 3.77 -7.80 -4.05
C THR A 20 3.17 -9.21 -4.09
N GLU A 21 3.85 -10.18 -4.69
CA GLU A 21 3.41 -11.58 -4.64
C GLU A 21 3.54 -12.17 -3.22
N ILE A 22 4.59 -11.81 -2.48
CA ILE A 22 4.74 -12.19 -1.07
C ILE A 22 3.59 -11.61 -0.24
N ALA A 23 3.24 -10.33 -0.45
CA ALA A 23 2.11 -9.69 0.22
C ALA A 23 0.78 -10.37 -0.12
N LEU A 24 0.57 -10.75 -1.37
CA LEU A 24 -0.63 -11.51 -1.77
C LEU A 24 -0.69 -12.87 -1.07
N ALA A 25 0.43 -13.59 -0.99
CA ALA A 25 0.50 -14.86 -0.29
C ALA A 25 0.25 -14.71 1.22
N GLN A 26 0.73 -13.63 1.83
CA GLN A 26 0.48 -13.33 3.23
C GLN A 26 -1.00 -13.02 3.48
N LEU A 27 -1.64 -12.18 2.67
CA LEU A 27 -3.08 -11.89 2.75
C LEU A 27 -3.92 -13.16 2.56
N GLU A 28 -3.50 -14.07 1.69
CA GLU A 28 -4.13 -15.38 1.49
C GLU A 28 -4.04 -16.24 2.77
N ALA A 29 -2.86 -16.29 3.39
CA ALA A 29 -2.63 -17.01 4.63
C ALA A 29 -3.39 -16.40 5.82
N GLU A 30 -3.59 -15.09 5.84
CA GLU A 30 -4.38 -14.34 6.83
C GLU A 30 -5.91 -14.49 6.61
N GLY A 31 -6.31 -15.18 5.53
CA GLY A 31 -7.72 -15.48 5.24
C GLY A 31 -8.50 -14.34 4.58
N ALA A 32 -7.84 -13.34 4.02
CA ALA A 32 -8.48 -12.19 3.37
C ALA A 32 -9.43 -12.56 2.24
N PHE A 33 -9.27 -13.73 1.64
CA PHE A 33 -10.09 -14.22 0.50
C PHE A 33 -11.06 -15.35 0.89
N GLY A 34 -10.87 -15.97 2.06
CA GLY A 34 -11.65 -17.13 2.53
C GLY A 34 -11.33 -18.44 1.80
N GLU A 35 -10.57 -18.39 0.70
CA GLU A 35 -10.19 -19.54 -0.15
C GLU A 35 -8.91 -19.24 -0.93
N THR A 36 -8.32 -20.25 -1.57
CA THR A 36 -7.16 -20.07 -2.47
C THR A 36 -7.54 -19.23 -3.68
N VAL A 37 -6.62 -18.39 -4.16
CA VAL A 37 -6.85 -17.47 -5.28
C VAL A 37 -6.02 -17.83 -6.51
N GLU A 38 -6.52 -17.49 -7.70
CA GLU A 38 -5.73 -17.44 -8.93
C GLU A 38 -4.94 -16.14 -8.96
N ARG A 39 -3.61 -16.22 -8.92
CA ARG A 39 -2.70 -15.08 -8.92
C ARG A 39 -2.40 -14.63 -10.34
N VAL A 40 -2.67 -13.36 -10.66
CA VAL A 40 -2.52 -12.79 -12.01
C VAL A 40 -1.47 -11.68 -12.00
N PRO A 41 -0.27 -11.89 -12.58
CA PRO A 41 0.76 -10.85 -12.61
C PRO A 41 0.40 -9.72 -13.60
N ALA A 42 0.69 -8.47 -13.25
CA ALA A 42 0.51 -7.28 -14.08
C ALA A 42 1.79 -6.43 -14.12
N GLY A 43 1.97 -5.65 -15.17
CA GLY A 43 3.21 -4.96 -15.47
C GLY A 43 3.48 -3.69 -14.64
N SER A 44 2.47 -3.14 -13.96
CA SER A 44 2.62 -1.94 -13.12
C SER A 44 1.45 -1.82 -12.13
N PRO A 45 1.60 -1.05 -11.02
CA PRO A 45 0.49 -0.82 -10.09
C PRO A 45 -0.75 -0.21 -10.76
N PRO A 46 -0.66 0.79 -11.66
CA PRO A 46 -1.85 1.25 -12.40
C PRO A 46 -2.50 0.16 -13.25
N ALA A 47 -1.74 -0.62 -14.00
CA ALA A 47 -2.28 -1.71 -14.82
C ALA A 47 -2.98 -2.77 -13.93
N THR A 48 -2.40 -3.08 -12.78
CA THR A 48 -2.99 -4.00 -11.78
C THR A 48 -4.37 -3.49 -11.31
N LEU A 49 -4.49 -2.19 -11.01
CA LEU A 49 -5.75 -1.57 -10.59
C LEU A 49 -6.76 -1.44 -11.74
N ASP A 50 -6.30 -1.25 -12.97
CA ASP A 50 -7.18 -1.18 -14.14
C ASP A 50 -7.85 -2.53 -14.43
N MET A 51 -7.17 -3.65 -14.19
CA MET A 51 -7.77 -4.99 -14.27
C MET A 51 -8.95 -5.18 -13.29
N VAL A 52 -8.91 -4.53 -12.12
CA VAL A 52 -10.08 -4.50 -11.21
C VAL A 52 -11.19 -3.65 -11.78
N ARG A 53 -10.87 -2.48 -12.36
CA ARG A 53 -11.87 -1.55 -12.94
C ARG A 53 -12.64 -2.18 -14.09
N ASP A 54 -11.94 -2.84 -15.00
CA ASP A 54 -12.56 -3.48 -16.16
C ASP A 54 -13.24 -4.82 -15.82
N GLY A 55 -12.94 -5.40 -14.65
CA GLY A 55 -13.55 -6.64 -14.16
C GLY A 55 -12.88 -7.90 -14.67
N SER A 56 -11.66 -7.80 -15.21
CA SER A 56 -10.86 -8.98 -15.59
C SER A 56 -10.33 -9.74 -14.38
N VAL A 57 -10.32 -9.11 -13.20
CA VAL A 57 -10.00 -9.73 -11.90
C VAL A 57 -10.96 -9.25 -10.81
N ASP A 58 -11.08 -10.01 -9.72
CA ASP A 58 -11.95 -9.71 -8.59
C ASP A 58 -11.33 -8.70 -7.62
N GLY A 59 -10.00 -8.68 -7.54
CA GLY A 59 -9.24 -7.76 -6.68
C GLY A 59 -7.80 -7.63 -7.14
N ALA A 60 -7.07 -6.72 -6.49
CA ALA A 60 -5.66 -6.46 -6.78
C ALA A 60 -4.87 -6.18 -5.51
N VAL A 61 -3.65 -6.70 -5.42
CA VAL A 61 -2.68 -6.33 -4.39
C VAL A 61 -1.64 -5.41 -5.00
N VAL A 62 -1.43 -4.26 -4.36
CA VAL A 62 -0.47 -3.24 -4.80
C VAL A 62 0.29 -2.65 -3.61
N PRO A 63 1.56 -2.21 -3.79
CA PRO A 63 2.28 -1.45 -2.76
C PRO A 63 1.62 -0.08 -2.58
N PHE A 64 1.44 0.36 -1.33
CA PHE A 64 0.75 1.60 -0.99
C PHE A 64 1.66 2.64 -0.35
N GLU A 65 2.49 2.20 0.60
CA GLU A 65 3.41 3.05 1.36
C GLU A 65 4.65 2.28 1.76
N ASN A 66 5.81 2.93 1.69
CA ASN A 66 7.08 2.43 2.20
C ASN A 66 7.58 3.34 3.33
N SER A 67 8.08 2.76 4.41
CA SER A 67 8.52 3.52 5.59
C SER A 67 9.73 4.44 5.35
N VAL A 68 10.48 4.24 4.27
CA VAL A 68 11.66 5.04 3.90
C VAL A 68 11.32 6.07 2.82
N GLU A 69 10.54 5.65 1.81
CA GLU A 69 10.27 6.46 0.61
C GLU A 69 8.91 7.17 0.63
N GLY A 70 8.04 6.81 1.60
CA GLY A 70 6.68 7.35 1.67
C GLY A 70 5.70 6.65 0.73
N GLY A 71 4.69 7.36 0.28
CA GLY A 71 3.61 6.81 -0.52
C GLY A 71 4.04 6.38 -1.93
N VAL A 72 3.52 5.24 -2.39
CA VAL A 72 3.80 4.71 -3.73
C VAL A 72 3.01 5.51 -4.77
N ALA A 73 3.66 6.50 -5.35
CA ALA A 73 3.07 7.49 -6.26
C ALA A 73 2.19 6.90 -7.38
N PRO A 74 2.60 5.85 -8.13
CA PRO A 74 1.75 5.26 -9.17
C PRO A 74 0.45 4.66 -8.63
N THR A 75 0.49 4.02 -7.46
CA THR A 75 -0.69 3.47 -6.79
C THR A 75 -1.63 4.58 -6.35
N LEU A 76 -1.10 5.58 -5.64
CA LEU A 76 -1.89 6.72 -5.14
C LEU A 76 -2.56 7.48 -6.29
N ASP A 77 -1.79 7.85 -7.32
CA ASP A 77 -2.33 8.56 -8.48
C ASP A 77 -3.44 7.75 -9.16
N SER A 78 -3.28 6.43 -9.30
CA SER A 78 -4.30 5.56 -9.88
C SER A 78 -5.54 5.48 -9.00
N LEU A 79 -5.44 5.33 -7.68
CA LEU A 79 -6.58 5.29 -6.76
C LEU A 79 -7.38 6.60 -6.74
N ALA A 80 -6.70 7.74 -6.93
CA ALA A 80 -7.36 9.05 -7.00
C ALA A 80 -8.13 9.32 -8.29
N LEU A 81 -7.87 8.56 -9.34
CA LEU A 81 -8.40 8.77 -10.69
C LEU A 81 -9.35 7.65 -11.13
N GLY A 82 -10.06 7.88 -12.23
CA GLY A 82 -10.93 6.88 -12.86
C GLY A 82 -12.12 6.46 -12.00
N SER A 83 -12.68 5.28 -12.33
CA SER A 83 -13.76 4.68 -11.57
C SER A 83 -13.31 4.36 -10.15
N PRO A 84 -14.17 4.60 -9.14
CA PRO A 84 -13.80 4.32 -7.74
C PRO A 84 -13.36 2.87 -7.53
N LEU A 85 -12.33 2.73 -6.71
CA LEU A 85 -11.86 1.46 -6.15
C LEU A 85 -11.87 1.59 -4.64
N GLN A 86 -11.87 0.45 -3.94
CA GLN A 86 -11.95 0.39 -2.49
C GLN A 86 -10.87 -0.54 -1.93
N ILE A 87 -10.14 -0.07 -0.93
CA ILE A 87 -9.22 -0.87 -0.13
C ILE A 87 -10.06 -1.64 0.90
N VAL A 88 -9.83 -2.93 1.02
CA VAL A 88 -10.58 -3.82 1.91
C VAL A 88 -9.71 -4.56 2.92
N ALA A 89 -8.40 -4.61 2.70
CA ALA A 89 -7.42 -5.18 3.62
C ALA A 89 -6.04 -4.59 3.37
N GLU A 90 -5.14 -4.73 4.35
CA GLU A 90 -3.74 -4.39 4.25
C GLU A 90 -2.86 -5.47 4.86
N THR A 91 -1.61 -5.53 4.43
CA THR A 91 -0.55 -6.28 5.09
C THR A 91 0.77 -5.52 4.99
N ASP A 92 1.62 -5.66 6.01
CA ASP A 92 2.93 -5.04 6.06
C ASP A 92 4.01 -6.10 5.87
N LEU A 93 4.96 -5.83 4.97
CA LEU A 93 6.14 -6.67 4.80
C LEU A 93 7.41 -5.92 5.19
N ASP A 94 8.30 -6.61 5.88
CA ASP A 94 9.67 -6.15 6.03
C ASP A 94 10.39 -6.25 4.67
N VAL A 95 10.98 -5.14 4.23
CA VAL A 95 11.72 -5.09 2.97
C VAL A 95 13.14 -5.56 3.23
N SER A 96 13.46 -6.71 2.71
CA SER A 96 14.79 -7.30 2.78
C SER A 96 15.29 -7.64 1.38
N PHE A 97 16.52 -7.22 1.08
CA PHE A 97 17.16 -7.53 -0.18
C PHE A 97 18.26 -8.56 0.00
N SER A 98 18.37 -9.44 -1.00
CA SER A 98 19.45 -10.41 -1.16
C SER A 98 20.25 -10.07 -2.41
N ILE A 99 21.55 -10.32 -2.39
CA ILE A 99 22.41 -10.28 -3.57
C ILE A 99 22.43 -11.67 -4.17
N LEU A 100 21.65 -11.87 -5.20
CA LEU A 100 21.49 -13.15 -5.87
C LEU A 100 22.56 -13.33 -6.96
N VAL A 101 23.03 -14.57 -7.09
CA VAL A 101 24.03 -14.96 -8.10
C VAL A 101 23.72 -16.36 -8.63
N ARG A 102 24.29 -16.72 -9.77
CA ARG A 102 24.31 -18.12 -10.22
C ARG A 102 25.12 -18.97 -9.26
N ALA A 103 24.76 -20.25 -9.12
CA ALA A 103 25.43 -21.18 -8.23
C ALA A 103 26.95 -21.21 -8.49
N GLY A 104 27.75 -21.08 -7.43
CA GLY A 104 29.21 -21.11 -7.47
C GLY A 104 29.88 -19.78 -7.83
N THR A 105 29.13 -18.69 -8.10
CA THR A 105 29.72 -17.35 -8.31
C THR A 105 30.17 -16.77 -6.97
N THR A 106 31.40 -16.26 -6.93
CA THR A 106 32.01 -15.60 -5.76
C THR A 106 32.02 -14.07 -5.94
N ALA A 107 32.15 -13.31 -4.86
CA ALA A 107 32.09 -11.85 -4.90
C ALA A 107 33.14 -11.19 -5.83
N ASP A 108 34.34 -11.78 -5.87
CA ASP A 108 35.44 -11.32 -6.73
C ASP A 108 35.19 -11.53 -8.23
N GLN A 109 34.23 -12.36 -8.60
CA GLN A 109 33.80 -12.61 -9.98
C GLN A 109 32.72 -11.67 -10.48
N VAL A 110 32.03 -10.95 -9.56
CA VAL A 110 30.94 -10.04 -9.92
C VAL A 110 31.50 -8.77 -10.58
N ARG A 111 31.11 -8.50 -11.80
CA ARG A 111 31.45 -7.28 -12.57
C ARG A 111 30.23 -6.42 -12.84
N THR A 112 29.03 -7.04 -12.90
CA THR A 112 27.77 -6.37 -13.16
C THR A 112 26.73 -6.80 -12.11
N ILE A 113 25.95 -5.84 -11.60
CA ILE A 113 24.85 -6.08 -10.67
C ILE A 113 23.58 -5.41 -11.15
N GLY A 114 22.54 -6.22 -11.44
CA GLY A 114 21.22 -5.73 -11.80
C GLY A 114 20.48 -5.21 -10.56
N ALA A 115 19.94 -3.99 -10.64
CA ALA A 115 19.14 -3.43 -9.56
C ALA A 115 17.98 -2.59 -10.08
N TYR A 116 16.80 -2.78 -9.52
CA TYR A 116 15.70 -1.84 -9.69
C TYR A 116 16.05 -0.53 -8.98
N PRO A 117 15.72 0.67 -9.53
CA PRO A 117 16.21 1.94 -9.01
C PRO A 117 16.04 2.14 -7.50
N HIS A 118 14.85 1.83 -6.97
CA HIS A 118 14.57 1.94 -5.53
C HIS A 118 15.40 0.96 -4.69
N ALA A 119 15.53 -0.28 -5.13
CA ALA A 119 16.34 -1.28 -4.44
C ALA A 119 17.82 -0.91 -4.49
N GLY A 120 18.32 -0.48 -5.66
CA GLY A 120 19.69 -0.04 -5.84
C GLY A 120 20.06 1.14 -4.93
N ALA A 121 19.14 2.08 -4.71
CA ALA A 121 19.34 3.19 -3.78
C ALA A 121 19.47 2.71 -2.33
N GLN A 122 18.72 1.69 -1.93
CA GLN A 122 18.68 1.15 -0.55
C GLN A 122 19.83 0.19 -0.21
N VAL A 123 20.59 -0.28 -1.21
CA VAL A 123 21.74 -1.19 -1.01
C VAL A 123 23.06 -0.60 -1.52
N ARG A 124 23.07 0.68 -1.83
CA ARG A 124 24.22 1.35 -2.46
C ARG A 124 25.47 1.31 -1.60
N GLY A 125 25.34 1.52 -0.30
CA GLY A 125 26.43 1.44 0.66
C GLY A 125 27.04 0.04 0.67
N TRP A 126 26.19 -0.97 0.84
CA TRP A 126 26.61 -2.36 0.83
C TRP A 126 27.36 -2.75 -0.47
N ILE A 127 26.83 -2.37 -1.65
CA ILE A 127 27.48 -2.64 -2.95
C ILE A 127 28.87 -1.98 -3.00
N SER A 128 28.95 -0.71 -2.58
CA SER A 128 30.22 0.04 -2.60
C SER A 128 31.30 -0.58 -1.72
N GLU A 129 30.93 -1.18 -0.60
CA GLU A 129 31.85 -1.80 0.35
C GLU A 129 32.26 -3.23 -0.06
N ASN A 130 31.30 -4.02 -0.56
CA ASN A 130 31.51 -5.46 -0.76
C ASN A 130 31.75 -5.84 -2.23
N LEU A 131 31.26 -5.03 -3.18
CA LEU A 131 31.40 -5.24 -4.63
C LEU A 131 31.91 -3.97 -5.34
N PRO A 132 33.02 -3.34 -4.89
CA PRO A 132 33.46 -2.03 -5.40
C PRO A 132 33.82 -2.03 -6.88
N GLN A 133 34.04 -3.21 -7.48
CA GLN A 133 34.36 -3.39 -8.90
C GLN A 133 33.10 -3.59 -9.78
N ALA A 134 31.91 -3.73 -9.18
CA ALA A 134 30.69 -4.04 -9.92
C ALA A 134 30.02 -2.77 -10.46
N GLU A 135 29.68 -2.81 -11.74
CA GLU A 135 28.84 -1.79 -12.36
C GLU A 135 27.36 -2.09 -12.10
N VAL A 136 26.58 -1.07 -11.68
CA VAL A 136 25.14 -1.22 -11.44
C VAL A 136 24.40 -1.03 -12.76
N VAL A 137 23.65 -2.07 -13.16
CA VAL A 137 22.81 -2.12 -14.36
C VAL A 137 21.35 -2.00 -13.96
N LEU A 138 20.57 -1.18 -14.69
CA LEU A 138 19.15 -0.99 -14.39
C LEU A 138 18.34 -2.24 -14.73
N ALA A 139 17.61 -2.76 -13.75
CA ALA A 139 16.65 -3.83 -13.91
C ALA A 139 15.20 -3.29 -13.93
N SER A 140 14.30 -4.01 -14.58
CA SER A 140 12.88 -3.65 -14.72
C SER A 140 12.08 -3.78 -13.40
N SER A 141 12.54 -4.65 -12.50
CA SER A 141 11.97 -4.90 -11.17
C SER A 141 12.98 -5.69 -10.32
N ASN A 142 12.69 -5.89 -9.03
CA ASN A 142 13.52 -6.76 -8.19
C ASN A 142 13.55 -8.21 -8.71
N ALA A 143 12.39 -8.76 -9.08
CA ALA A 143 12.34 -10.08 -9.71
C ALA A 143 12.98 -10.10 -11.11
N GLY A 144 12.88 -8.98 -11.86
CA GLY A 144 13.59 -8.79 -13.13
C GLY A 144 15.11 -8.91 -12.97
N ALA A 145 15.68 -8.31 -11.93
CA ALA A 145 17.11 -8.46 -11.63
C ALA A 145 17.52 -9.94 -11.40
N ALA A 146 16.67 -10.71 -10.72
CA ALA A 146 16.91 -12.14 -10.55
C ALA A 146 16.83 -12.93 -11.87
N LEU A 147 15.88 -12.59 -12.75
CA LEU A 147 15.78 -13.17 -14.08
C LEU A 147 17.01 -12.83 -14.95
N ASP A 148 17.53 -11.61 -14.87
CA ASP A 148 18.74 -11.18 -15.56
C ASP A 148 19.96 -11.99 -15.09
N VAL A 149 20.05 -12.30 -13.80
CA VAL A 149 21.09 -13.20 -13.25
C VAL A 149 20.95 -14.61 -13.82
N GLN A 150 19.72 -15.15 -13.82
CA GLN A 150 19.46 -16.49 -14.35
C GLN A 150 19.81 -16.60 -15.83
N ALA A 151 19.46 -15.57 -16.61
CA ALA A 151 19.79 -15.48 -18.03
C ALA A 151 21.28 -15.24 -18.32
N GLY A 152 22.08 -14.87 -17.30
CA GLY A 152 23.48 -14.53 -17.46
C GLY A 152 23.75 -13.14 -18.05
N THR A 153 22.74 -12.27 -18.10
CA THR A 153 22.84 -10.88 -18.58
C THR A 153 23.62 -10.01 -17.59
N VAL A 154 23.51 -10.32 -16.29
CA VAL A 154 24.32 -9.74 -15.22
C VAL A 154 24.92 -10.85 -14.34
N ASP A 155 25.95 -10.52 -13.56
CA ASP A 155 26.61 -11.48 -12.69
C ASP A 155 25.89 -11.66 -11.36
N ALA A 156 25.37 -10.56 -10.82
CA ALA A 156 24.58 -10.51 -9.59
C ALA A 156 23.30 -9.67 -9.76
N GLY A 157 22.35 -9.82 -8.83
CA GLY A 157 21.11 -9.05 -8.86
C GLY A 157 20.60 -8.74 -7.45
N VAL A 158 20.13 -7.52 -7.24
CA VAL A 158 19.45 -7.10 -6.02
C VAL A 158 17.99 -7.55 -6.12
N SER A 159 17.58 -8.49 -5.28
CA SER A 159 16.25 -9.08 -5.39
C SER A 159 15.72 -9.59 -4.04
N THR A 160 14.62 -10.33 -4.08
CA THR A 160 14.06 -11.02 -2.91
C THR A 160 14.64 -12.43 -2.77
N ALA A 161 14.72 -12.93 -1.54
CA ALA A 161 15.10 -14.32 -1.31
C ALA A 161 14.13 -15.30 -2.01
N LEU A 162 12.83 -14.94 -2.09
CA LEU A 162 11.83 -15.73 -2.81
C LEU A 162 12.18 -15.89 -4.30
N ALA A 163 12.55 -14.80 -4.97
CA ALA A 163 12.96 -14.86 -6.39
C ALA A 163 14.18 -15.77 -6.56
N GLY A 164 15.13 -15.69 -5.63
CA GLY A 164 16.29 -16.58 -5.62
C GLY A 164 15.90 -18.06 -5.53
N GLN A 165 15.03 -18.42 -4.61
CA GLN A 165 14.53 -19.78 -4.46
C GLN A 165 13.79 -20.29 -5.69
N MET A 166 12.88 -19.47 -6.25
CA MET A 166 12.09 -19.82 -7.44
C MET A 166 12.95 -20.07 -8.69
N LEU A 167 14.05 -19.33 -8.82
CA LEU A 167 14.93 -19.38 -9.98
C LEU A 167 16.16 -20.28 -9.78
N GLY A 168 16.29 -20.92 -8.61
CA GLY A 168 17.43 -21.77 -8.27
C GLY A 168 18.76 -21.02 -8.19
N LEU A 169 18.74 -19.74 -7.81
CA LEU A 169 19.91 -18.90 -7.64
C LEU A 169 20.50 -19.05 -6.22
N GLY A 170 21.79 -18.82 -6.11
CA GLY A 170 22.49 -18.65 -4.83
C GLY A 170 22.38 -17.22 -4.31
N SER A 171 22.64 -17.04 -3.00
CA SER A 171 22.78 -15.72 -2.39
C SER A 171 24.23 -15.50 -1.97
N LEU A 172 24.83 -14.36 -2.32
CA LEU A 172 26.12 -13.90 -1.75
C LEU A 172 25.92 -13.28 -0.38
N ALA A 173 24.82 -12.57 -0.18
CA ALA A 173 24.46 -11.95 1.08
C ALA A 173 22.96 -11.69 1.15
N ASP A 174 22.41 -11.73 2.35
CA ASP A 174 21.01 -11.44 2.65
C ASP A 174 20.93 -10.25 3.60
N ASN A 175 19.77 -9.58 3.63
CA ASN A 175 19.51 -8.42 4.49
C ASN A 175 20.49 -7.26 4.25
N VAL A 176 20.79 -6.95 2.99
CA VAL A 176 21.82 -6.00 2.58
C VAL A 176 21.36 -4.54 2.50
N ALA A 177 20.17 -4.22 2.99
CA ALA A 177 19.67 -2.84 3.00
C ALA A 177 20.54 -1.94 3.90
N ASP A 178 20.95 -0.76 3.39
CA ASP A 178 21.72 0.24 4.13
C ASP A 178 20.97 0.78 5.36
N VAL A 179 19.63 0.85 5.27
CA VAL A 179 18.74 1.19 6.38
C VAL A 179 17.90 -0.04 6.69
N GLY A 180 18.19 -0.68 7.82
CA GLY A 180 17.44 -1.85 8.29
C GLY A 180 16.04 -1.49 8.76
N GLY A 181 15.12 -2.47 8.71
CA GLY A 181 13.76 -2.31 9.22
C GLY A 181 12.81 -1.53 8.30
N ALA A 182 13.18 -1.34 7.04
CA ALA A 182 12.26 -0.78 6.05
C ALA A 182 11.04 -1.70 5.90
N ARG A 183 9.83 -1.13 5.92
CA ARG A 183 8.57 -1.86 5.76
C ARG A 183 7.77 -1.27 4.62
N THR A 184 7.09 -2.12 3.87
CA THR A 184 6.14 -1.69 2.86
C THR A 184 4.76 -2.20 3.22
N ARG A 185 3.80 -1.28 3.25
CA ARG A 185 2.39 -1.59 3.33
C ARG A 185 1.87 -1.91 1.93
N PHE A 186 1.22 -3.05 1.82
CA PHE A 186 0.48 -3.48 0.65
C PHE A 186 -1.01 -3.47 0.98
N VAL A 187 -1.82 -3.17 -0.02
CA VAL A 187 -3.28 -3.11 0.13
C VAL A 187 -3.97 -4.02 -0.88
N LEU A 188 -5.03 -4.69 -0.41
CA LEU A 188 -5.97 -5.38 -1.27
C LEU A 188 -7.06 -4.40 -1.71
N VAL A 189 -7.21 -4.26 -3.00
CA VAL A 189 -8.13 -3.30 -3.64
C VAL A 189 -9.17 -4.06 -4.45
N THR A 190 -10.44 -3.67 -4.32
CA THR A 190 -11.57 -4.23 -5.08
C THR A 190 -12.40 -3.12 -5.73
N LYS A 191 -13.41 -3.48 -6.52
CA LYS A 191 -14.52 -2.55 -6.83
C LYS A 191 -15.25 -2.18 -5.53
N PRO A 192 -15.92 -1.02 -5.49
CA PRO A 192 -16.72 -0.64 -4.32
C PRO A 192 -17.69 -1.76 -3.91
N ALA A 193 -17.64 -2.12 -2.65
CA ALA A 193 -18.43 -3.16 -2.01
C ALA A 193 -18.80 -2.71 -0.57
N PRO A 194 -19.70 -3.41 0.14
CA PRO A 194 -19.86 -3.17 1.56
C PRO A 194 -18.51 -3.20 2.28
N VAL A 195 -18.29 -2.24 3.17
CA VAL A 195 -17.04 -2.17 3.92
C VAL A 195 -16.86 -3.41 4.82
N PRO A 196 -15.63 -3.88 5.05
CA PRO A 196 -15.36 -4.91 6.04
C PRO A 196 -15.97 -4.57 7.40
N ALA A 197 -16.27 -5.58 8.19
CA ALA A 197 -16.82 -5.36 9.52
C ALA A 197 -15.81 -4.62 10.42
N ARG A 198 -16.34 -3.73 11.28
CA ARG A 198 -15.57 -3.00 12.29
C ARG A 198 -14.87 -3.97 13.25
N THR A 199 -13.60 -3.75 13.52
CA THR A 199 -12.78 -4.58 14.42
C THR A 199 -12.40 -3.87 15.71
N GLY A 200 -12.43 -2.52 15.73
CA GLY A 200 -11.91 -1.69 16.81
C GLY A 200 -10.40 -1.39 16.66
N ALA A 201 -9.78 -1.90 15.62
CA ALA A 201 -8.40 -1.57 15.22
C ALA A 201 -8.39 -1.29 13.71
N ASP A 202 -9.13 -0.24 13.32
CA ASP A 202 -9.44 0.03 11.93
C ASP A 202 -8.76 1.32 11.43
N ARG A 203 -8.62 1.42 10.13
CA ARG A 203 -8.14 2.58 9.39
C ARG A 203 -9.15 2.99 8.34
N THR A 204 -9.35 4.29 8.19
CA THR A 204 -10.13 4.86 7.09
C THR A 204 -9.22 5.74 6.23
N ALA A 205 -9.23 5.53 4.92
CA ALA A 205 -8.44 6.32 3.97
C ALA A 205 -9.32 7.11 3.01
N LEU A 206 -8.93 8.35 2.77
CA LEU A 206 -9.64 9.33 1.95
C LEU A 206 -8.70 10.05 0.97
N VAL A 207 -9.25 10.50 -0.14
CA VAL A 207 -8.63 11.54 -0.98
C VAL A 207 -9.49 12.80 -0.89
N LEU A 208 -8.88 13.91 -0.48
CA LEU A 208 -9.51 15.21 -0.38
C LEU A 208 -9.12 16.05 -1.60
N ASN A 209 -10.12 16.51 -2.35
CA ASN A 209 -9.97 17.51 -3.40
C ASN A 209 -10.40 18.86 -2.82
N LEU A 210 -9.42 19.64 -2.38
CA LEU A 210 -9.64 20.93 -1.71
C LEU A 210 -9.48 22.08 -2.71
N ASP A 211 -10.21 23.16 -2.48
CA ASP A 211 -9.99 24.41 -3.21
C ASP A 211 -8.57 24.93 -2.92
N ASN A 212 -7.91 25.42 -3.96
CA ASN A 212 -6.60 26.06 -3.82
C ASN A 212 -6.74 27.47 -3.21
N ALA A 213 -7.06 27.52 -1.92
CA ALA A 213 -7.28 28.75 -1.17
C ALA A 213 -6.59 28.72 0.21
N PRO A 214 -6.17 29.87 0.74
CA PRO A 214 -5.56 29.94 2.07
C PRO A 214 -6.42 29.26 3.14
N GLY A 215 -5.79 28.37 3.94
CA GLY A 215 -6.44 27.68 5.03
C GLY A 215 -7.31 26.49 4.65
N SER A 216 -7.47 26.12 3.37
CA SER A 216 -8.32 25.00 2.94
C SER A 216 -7.89 23.69 3.59
N LEU A 217 -6.60 23.37 3.57
CA LEU A 217 -6.05 22.18 4.21
C LEU A 217 -6.27 22.21 5.74
N VAL A 218 -5.98 23.33 6.37
CA VAL A 218 -6.16 23.48 7.84
C VAL A 218 -7.62 23.25 8.22
N ARG A 219 -8.58 23.83 7.49
CA ARG A 219 -10.01 23.59 7.74
C ARG A 219 -10.41 22.13 7.58
N ALA A 220 -9.86 21.44 6.58
CA ALA A 220 -10.11 20.01 6.39
C ALA A 220 -9.55 19.16 7.54
N LEU A 221 -8.31 19.40 7.95
CA LEU A 221 -7.66 18.68 9.07
C LEU A 221 -8.34 18.97 10.42
N SER A 222 -8.88 20.18 10.59
CA SER A 222 -9.62 20.56 11.80
C SER A 222 -10.90 19.72 12.01
N GLU A 223 -11.49 19.15 10.95
CA GLU A 223 -12.66 18.27 11.11
C GLU A 223 -12.30 16.95 11.83
N PHE A 224 -11.08 16.45 11.67
CA PHE A 224 -10.57 15.32 12.42
C PHE A 224 -10.14 15.72 13.84
N ALA A 225 -9.35 16.78 13.96
CA ALA A 225 -8.82 17.26 15.24
C ALA A 225 -9.94 17.61 16.24
N ALA A 226 -11.01 18.29 15.80
CA ALA A 226 -12.15 18.66 16.64
C ALA A 226 -12.92 17.46 17.21
N ARG A 227 -12.74 16.28 16.60
CA ARG A 227 -13.37 15.01 17.04
C ARG A 227 -12.40 14.04 17.69
N GLY A 228 -11.16 14.49 17.98
CA GLY A 228 -10.14 13.63 18.58
C GLY A 228 -9.70 12.45 17.71
N ILE A 229 -9.87 12.56 16.39
CA ILE A 229 -9.48 11.51 15.44
C ILE A 229 -8.02 11.71 15.07
N ASP A 230 -7.20 10.68 15.29
CA ASP A 230 -5.78 10.69 14.92
C ASP A 230 -5.60 10.45 13.42
N LEU A 231 -4.64 11.19 12.83
CA LEU A 231 -4.24 11.06 11.43
C LEU A 231 -2.90 10.34 11.36
N THR A 232 -2.90 9.18 10.73
CA THR A 232 -1.69 8.35 10.63
C THR A 232 -0.87 8.61 9.37
N ARG A 233 -1.47 9.24 8.36
CA ARG A 233 -0.78 9.64 7.13
C ARG A 233 -1.44 10.88 6.52
N ILE A 234 -0.61 11.76 5.99
CA ILE A 234 -1.01 12.82 5.08
C ILE A 234 0.01 12.93 3.95
N GLU A 235 -0.45 12.95 2.73
CA GLU A 235 0.39 13.12 1.55
C GLU A 235 -0.29 14.02 0.52
N SER A 236 0.44 15.01 0.01
CA SER A 236 -0.01 15.87 -1.07
C SER A 236 0.50 15.36 -2.41
N ARG A 237 -0.40 15.23 -3.39
CA ARG A 237 -0.06 14.83 -4.76
C ARG A 237 -0.55 15.86 -5.76
N PRO A 238 0.28 16.30 -6.73
CA PRO A 238 -0.14 17.24 -7.76
C PRO A 238 -1.25 16.64 -8.62
N MET A 239 -2.24 17.46 -8.97
CA MET A 239 -3.36 17.02 -9.83
C MET A 239 -2.96 16.86 -11.30
N ARG A 240 -1.78 17.37 -11.69
CA ARG A 240 -1.25 17.38 -13.06
C ARG A 240 -2.14 18.07 -14.11
N THR A 241 -3.12 18.82 -13.67
CA THR A 241 -3.99 19.64 -14.52
C THR A 241 -3.48 21.07 -14.59
N GLU A 242 -3.00 21.61 -13.45
CA GLU A 242 -2.52 22.96 -13.30
C GLU A 242 -1.48 23.02 -12.18
N LEU A 243 -0.46 23.89 -12.31
CA LEU A 243 0.52 24.11 -11.25
C LEU A 243 -0.14 24.70 -10.00
N GLY A 244 0.21 24.17 -8.85
CA GLY A 244 -0.32 24.64 -7.56
C GLY A 244 -1.62 23.95 -7.12
N THR A 245 -2.17 23.02 -7.92
CA THR A 245 -3.34 22.23 -7.51
C THR A 245 -2.94 20.86 -7.00
N TYR A 246 -3.48 20.49 -5.82
CA TYR A 246 -3.11 19.26 -5.12
C TYR A 246 -4.34 18.48 -4.65
N ARG A 247 -4.17 17.15 -4.60
CA ARG A 247 -5.02 16.23 -3.82
C ARG A 247 -4.28 15.87 -2.55
N PHE A 248 -5.04 15.64 -1.49
CA PHE A 248 -4.48 15.21 -0.20
C PHE A 248 -5.01 13.82 0.13
N PHE A 249 -4.10 12.88 0.26
CA PHE A 249 -4.40 11.56 0.80
C PHE A 249 -4.29 11.65 2.30
N VAL A 250 -5.31 11.16 3.00
CA VAL A 250 -5.38 11.19 4.46
C VAL A 250 -5.84 9.82 4.94
N ASP A 251 -5.06 9.24 5.84
CA ASP A 251 -5.46 8.04 6.58
C ASP A 251 -5.70 8.45 8.04
N CYS A 252 -6.84 8.03 8.59
CA CYS A 252 -7.17 8.24 9.99
C CYS A 252 -7.43 6.92 10.71
N VAL A 253 -7.23 6.93 12.03
CA VAL A 253 -7.62 5.83 12.92
C VAL A 253 -9.13 5.79 13.04
N GLY A 254 -9.69 4.58 13.04
CA GLY A 254 -11.10 4.32 13.21
C GLY A 254 -11.82 3.89 11.94
N HIS A 255 -13.01 3.34 12.13
CA HIS A 255 -13.85 2.79 11.08
C HIS A 255 -14.89 3.83 10.61
N VAL A 256 -15.30 3.73 9.34
CA VAL A 256 -16.35 4.62 8.78
C VAL A 256 -17.69 4.51 9.51
N GLU A 257 -17.95 3.40 10.23
CA GLU A 257 -19.12 3.21 11.10
C GLU A 257 -18.95 3.83 12.49
N ASP A 258 -17.75 4.28 12.87
CA ASP A 258 -17.57 5.06 14.10
C ASP A 258 -18.26 6.42 13.92
N SER A 259 -19.09 6.80 14.88
CA SER A 259 -19.94 8.01 14.78
C SER A 259 -19.12 9.26 14.47
N LEU A 260 -17.97 9.45 15.15
CA LEU A 260 -17.09 10.61 14.99
C LEU A 260 -16.37 10.60 13.64
N VAL A 261 -15.91 9.43 13.16
CA VAL A 261 -15.30 9.29 11.83
C VAL A 261 -16.35 9.60 10.74
N ALA A 262 -17.54 9.01 10.85
CA ALA A 262 -18.64 9.28 9.94
C ALA A 262 -19.05 10.77 9.95
N GLU A 263 -19.03 11.42 11.11
CA GLU A 263 -19.34 12.85 11.24
C GLU A 263 -18.28 13.73 10.59
N ALA A 264 -16.98 13.43 10.80
CA ALA A 264 -15.87 14.12 10.13
C ALA A 264 -16.01 14.01 8.60
N MET A 265 -16.28 12.80 8.10
CA MET A 265 -16.47 12.56 6.66
C MET A 265 -17.68 13.33 6.11
N ARG A 266 -18.81 13.36 6.85
CA ARG A 266 -19.98 14.19 6.45
C ARG A 266 -19.65 15.67 6.42
N ALA A 267 -18.88 16.17 7.40
CA ALA A 267 -18.46 17.57 7.44
C ALA A 267 -17.55 17.93 6.26
N LEU A 268 -16.59 17.07 5.95
CA LEU A 268 -15.69 17.21 4.80
C LEU A 268 -16.47 17.17 3.48
N HIS A 269 -17.38 16.20 3.31
CA HIS A 269 -18.17 16.04 2.07
C HIS A 269 -19.07 17.25 1.77
N ARG A 270 -19.56 17.94 2.80
CA ARG A 270 -20.33 19.19 2.63
C ARG A 270 -19.50 20.36 2.12
N LYS A 271 -18.18 20.34 2.27
CA LYS A 271 -17.28 21.47 2.02
C LYS A 271 -16.28 21.24 0.90
N SER A 272 -16.06 20.00 0.51
CA SER A 272 -15.01 19.62 -0.45
C SER A 272 -15.36 18.33 -1.18
N GLY A 273 -14.62 18.04 -2.26
CA GLY A 273 -14.66 16.75 -2.91
C GLY A 273 -13.94 15.69 -2.07
N VAL A 274 -14.67 14.68 -1.62
CA VAL A 274 -14.10 13.55 -0.87
C VAL A 274 -14.24 12.27 -1.69
N ARG A 275 -13.12 11.56 -1.92
CA ARG A 275 -13.13 10.20 -2.44
C ARG A 275 -12.80 9.26 -1.30
N PHE A 276 -13.72 8.37 -0.99
CA PHE A 276 -13.52 7.28 -0.03
C PHE A 276 -12.65 6.19 -0.68
N LEU A 277 -11.54 5.84 -0.05
CA LEU A 277 -10.66 4.75 -0.50
C LEU A 277 -10.94 3.44 0.22
N GLY A 278 -11.55 3.48 1.41
CA GLY A 278 -11.88 2.29 2.17
C GLY A 278 -11.81 2.50 3.67
N SER A 279 -12.32 1.51 4.39
CA SER A 279 -12.21 1.38 5.84
C SER A 279 -12.03 -0.11 6.15
N TRP A 280 -10.96 -0.48 6.86
CA TRP A 280 -10.52 -1.87 7.03
C TRP A 280 -9.71 -2.04 8.31
N ALA A 281 -9.59 -3.30 8.77
CA ALA A 281 -8.73 -3.66 9.89
C ALA A 281 -7.26 -3.39 9.57
N THR A 282 -6.51 -2.81 10.51
CA THR A 282 -5.08 -2.54 10.36
C THR A 282 -4.26 -3.80 10.64
N ALA A 283 -3.17 -4.01 9.85
CA ALA A 283 -2.20 -5.06 10.13
C ALA A 283 -1.42 -4.82 11.43
N ASN A 284 -1.26 -3.55 11.82
CA ASN A 284 -0.58 -3.15 13.07
C ASN A 284 -1.36 -2.01 13.73
N SER A 285 -1.29 -1.91 15.07
CA SER A 285 -1.87 -0.79 15.80
C SER A 285 -1.25 0.53 15.32
N THR A 286 -2.09 1.51 14.97
CA THR A 286 -1.67 2.74 14.29
C THR A 286 -1.88 4.01 15.12
N GLY A 287 -2.34 3.89 16.35
CA GLY A 287 -2.60 5.05 17.20
C GLY A 287 -3.80 4.87 18.15
N PRO A 288 -4.10 5.88 18.96
CA PRO A 288 -5.25 5.86 19.86
C PRO A 288 -6.55 5.82 19.04
N GLN A 289 -7.49 4.98 19.47
CA GLN A 289 -8.82 4.92 18.88
C GLN A 289 -9.56 6.26 19.10
N PRO A 290 -10.47 6.65 18.19
CA PRO A 290 -11.34 7.80 18.41
C PRO A 290 -12.05 7.70 19.76
N PRO A 291 -12.32 8.83 20.45
CA PRO A 291 -13.04 8.80 21.70
C PRO A 291 -14.44 8.21 21.52
N SER A 292 -14.98 7.61 22.59
CA SER A 292 -16.37 7.12 22.55
C SER A 292 -17.36 8.29 22.50
N ASP A 293 -18.34 8.19 21.63
CA ASP A 293 -19.42 9.16 21.46
C ASP A 293 -20.76 8.67 22.05
N GLU A 294 -20.76 7.53 22.73
CA GLU A 294 -21.97 6.87 23.23
C GLU A 294 -22.74 7.72 24.25
N GLU A 295 -22.04 8.49 25.08
CA GLU A 295 -22.68 9.36 26.05
C GLU A 295 -23.44 10.51 25.35
N ALA A 296 -22.79 11.12 24.36
CA ALA A 296 -23.42 12.20 23.59
C ALA A 296 -24.61 11.70 22.75
N ILE A 297 -24.50 10.51 22.17
CA ILE A 297 -25.60 9.87 21.44
C ILE A 297 -26.77 9.60 22.38
N ARG A 298 -26.55 9.01 23.55
CA ARG A 298 -27.59 8.76 24.56
C ARG A 298 -28.25 10.04 25.01
N TRP A 299 -27.47 11.07 25.31
CA TRP A 299 -28.01 12.36 25.71
C TRP A 299 -28.97 12.96 24.68
N ILE A 300 -28.58 12.93 23.38
CA ILE A 300 -29.47 13.39 22.30
C ILE A 300 -30.74 12.53 22.21
N ASP A 301 -30.63 11.22 22.39
CA ASP A 301 -31.80 10.33 22.37
C ASP A 301 -32.75 10.59 23.55
N GLU A 302 -32.20 10.85 24.74
CA GLU A 302 -33.00 11.26 25.92
C GLU A 302 -33.76 12.55 25.64
N LEU A 303 -33.12 13.56 25.06
CA LEU A 303 -33.79 14.83 24.66
C LEU A 303 -34.96 14.61 23.69
N LYS A 304 -34.82 13.73 22.69
CA LYS A 304 -35.89 13.40 21.75
C LYS A 304 -37.12 12.77 22.43
N HIS A 305 -36.93 12.12 23.58
CA HIS A 305 -38.00 11.45 24.33
C HIS A 305 -38.48 12.26 25.53
N GLY A 306 -38.08 13.53 25.65
CA GLY A 306 -38.52 14.44 26.70
C GLY A 306 -37.82 14.26 28.05
N GLY A 307 -36.72 13.52 28.08
CA GLY A 307 -35.75 13.41 29.19
C GLY A 307 -34.54 14.30 28.92
N GLY A 308 -33.69 14.54 29.94
CA GLY A 308 -32.38 15.16 29.74
C GLY A 308 -32.25 16.63 30.18
N GLU A 309 -32.53 16.91 31.44
CA GLU A 309 -31.83 17.99 32.14
C GLU A 309 -30.57 17.41 32.78
N ARG A 310 -29.41 17.99 32.50
CA ARG A 310 -28.18 17.81 33.26
C ARG A 310 -28.13 18.77 34.41
#